data_bd7f51a5fd800e43b6f5d48c7da90969
#
_entry.id   bd7f51a5fd800e43b6f5d48c7da90969
#
_cell.length_a   1.000
_cell.length_b   1.000
_cell.length_c   1.000
_cell.angle_alpha   90.00
_cell.angle_beta   90.00
_cell.angle_gamma   90.00
#
_symmetry.space_group_name_H-M   'P 1'
#
loop_
_entity.id
_entity.type
_entity.pdbx_description
1 polymer ?
#
loop_
_entity_poly.entity_id
_entity_poly.type
_entity_poly.pdbx_seq_one_letter_code
_entity_poly.pdbx_strand_id
1 'polypeptide(L)'
;MQNRIKIIPPYIHPGHLNFKYPAFEGLSACGLQTGKSHFPWKILHHWAFLYEIPGICIEKKNAVLMFVEPVSITFDTFPYYATHEVIPFIWDCWPCYYDKMEAWFNRHKTHTAIFTSRMEMEEMKKRCPQVKMFWCPEAVDRSIYKEGKPLNKRNINLLEFGRSNERVLGKMSIANHVCTYVDGSFIYSNEELYEAMGDAKMTICLPKSMTHPDVAQGVETLTQRYWEAMLSRMLIVGHAPKELIDVCGYNPVLELPDKKEEINTFIFDILSHIEDYQNYVDFNRQTALEKGLWSIRMKGVVKWLGEIGYSL
;
A
#
# COMPACT_ATOMS: atom_id res chain seq x y z
N MET A 1 23.55 -18.22 16.73
CA MET A 1 22.30 -17.91 17.46
C MET A 1 21.32 -17.38 16.44
N GLN A 2 20.08 -17.89 16.42
CA GLN A 2 19.06 -17.32 15.54
C GLN A 2 18.63 -15.94 16.07
N ASN A 3 18.63 -14.91 15.22
CA ASN A 3 18.19 -13.58 15.60
C ASN A 3 16.67 -13.56 15.82
N ARG A 4 16.24 -13.29 17.04
CA ARG A 4 14.82 -13.17 17.38
C ARG A 4 14.26 -11.87 16.82
N ILE A 5 13.12 -11.95 16.09
CA ILE A 5 12.44 -10.78 15.54
C ILE A 5 11.34 -10.29 16.47
N LYS A 6 11.24 -8.96 16.60
CA LYS A 6 10.06 -8.27 17.13
C LYS A 6 9.50 -7.33 16.08
N ILE A 7 8.19 -7.15 16.08
CA ILE A 7 7.53 -6.12 15.25
C ILE A 7 7.27 -4.87 16.07
N ILE A 8 7.55 -3.73 15.47
CA ILE A 8 7.31 -2.43 16.11
C ILE A 8 6.05 -1.81 15.50
N PRO A 9 5.04 -1.41 16.32
CA PRO A 9 3.85 -0.76 15.80
C PRO A 9 4.19 0.47 14.98
N PRO A 10 3.57 0.67 13.80
CA PRO A 10 3.74 1.88 13.02
C PRO A 10 3.23 3.08 13.82
N TYR A 11 3.84 4.24 13.57
CA TYR A 11 3.35 5.48 14.18
C TYR A 11 2.03 5.90 13.52
N ILE A 12 1.04 6.17 14.37
CA ILE A 12 -0.28 6.63 13.94
C ILE A 12 -0.31 8.15 14.04
N HIS A 13 -0.38 8.84 12.91
CA HIS A 13 -0.69 10.26 12.90
C HIS A 13 -2.17 10.46 13.21
N PRO A 14 -2.53 11.27 14.23
CA PRO A 14 -3.93 11.59 14.47
C PRO A 14 -4.60 12.18 13.24
N GLY A 15 -5.78 11.67 12.87
CA GLY A 15 -6.54 12.15 11.72
C GLY A 15 -6.13 11.58 10.35
N HIS A 16 -5.13 10.70 10.29
CA HIS A 16 -4.76 10.01 9.05
C HIS A 16 -5.18 8.54 9.04
N LEU A 17 -5.56 8.04 7.86
CA LEU A 17 -5.73 6.61 7.63
C LEU A 17 -4.41 5.88 7.89
N ASN A 18 -4.41 4.97 8.83
CA ASN A 18 -3.22 4.19 9.12
C ASN A 18 -3.19 2.91 8.31
N PHE A 19 -2.89 3.02 7.03
CA PHE A 19 -2.83 1.90 6.08
C PHE A 19 -1.74 0.85 6.39
N LYS A 20 -0.77 1.17 7.27
CA LYS A 20 0.29 0.23 7.70
C LYS A 20 -0.15 -0.63 8.90
N TYR A 21 -1.14 -0.18 9.66
CA TYR A 21 -1.55 -0.86 10.89
C TYR A 21 -2.16 -2.25 10.66
N PRO A 22 -3.00 -2.49 9.65
CA PRO A 22 -3.49 -3.82 9.34
C PRO A 22 -2.38 -4.82 8.96
N ALA A 23 -1.29 -4.35 8.33
CA ALA A 23 -0.11 -5.19 8.06
C ALA A 23 0.60 -5.59 9.36
N PHE A 24 0.73 -4.65 10.30
CA PHE A 24 1.27 -4.92 11.64
C PHE A 24 0.39 -5.93 12.41
N GLU A 25 -0.94 -5.75 12.42
CA GLU A 25 -1.86 -6.70 13.05
C GLU A 25 -1.78 -8.09 12.43
N GLY A 26 -1.66 -8.16 11.10
CA GLY A 26 -1.46 -9.42 10.37
C GLY A 26 -0.19 -10.17 10.81
N LEU A 27 0.93 -9.47 11.03
CA LEU A 27 2.16 -10.08 11.55
C LEU A 27 2.02 -10.49 13.02
N SER A 28 1.35 -9.68 13.85
CA SER A 28 1.06 -10.02 15.24
C SER A 28 0.20 -11.27 15.34
N ALA A 29 -0.82 -11.39 14.49
CA ALA A 29 -1.66 -12.58 14.39
C ALA A 29 -0.90 -13.85 13.93
N CYS A 30 0.22 -13.68 13.22
CA CYS A 30 1.13 -14.77 12.87
C CYS A 30 2.09 -15.17 14.01
N GLY A 31 1.98 -14.57 15.19
CA GLY A 31 2.74 -14.96 16.39
C GLY A 31 4.04 -14.16 16.61
N LEU A 32 4.34 -13.15 15.81
CA LEU A 32 5.51 -12.32 16.05
C LEU A 32 5.32 -11.46 17.31
N GLN A 33 6.36 -11.39 18.13
CA GLN A 33 6.31 -10.60 19.35
C GLN A 33 6.28 -9.10 19.05
N THR A 34 5.37 -8.39 19.70
CA THR A 34 5.28 -6.94 19.61
C THR A 34 6.31 -6.28 20.52
N GLY A 35 7.09 -5.36 19.98
CA GLY A 35 7.96 -4.46 20.72
C GLY A 35 7.22 -3.22 21.21
N LYS A 36 7.92 -2.40 22.00
CA LYS A 36 7.33 -1.13 22.48
C LYS A 36 7.42 -0.06 21.39
N SER A 37 6.36 0.72 21.24
CA SER A 37 6.44 1.96 20.46
C SER A 37 7.51 2.90 21.08
N HIS A 38 8.25 3.58 20.22
CA HIS A 38 9.34 4.48 20.62
C HIS A 38 8.91 5.94 20.76
N PHE A 39 7.63 6.18 20.97
CA PHE A 39 7.06 7.53 21.04
C PHE A 39 7.80 8.52 21.97
N PRO A 40 8.28 8.17 23.17
CA PRO A 40 9.01 9.13 24.02
C PRO A 40 10.32 9.63 23.39
N TRP A 41 10.93 8.84 22.50
CA TRP A 41 12.21 9.15 21.88
C TRP A 41 12.09 10.09 20.68
N LYS A 42 10.87 10.37 20.18
CA LYS A 42 10.66 11.29 19.06
C LYS A 42 11.10 12.72 19.33
N ILE A 43 11.04 13.16 20.58
CA ILE A 43 11.55 14.48 20.98
C ILE A 43 13.07 14.53 20.80
N LEU A 44 13.77 13.45 21.15
CA LEU A 44 15.23 13.34 20.97
C LEU A 44 15.63 13.13 19.51
N HIS A 45 14.74 12.58 18.68
CA HIS A 45 14.99 12.40 17.25
C HIS A 45 15.27 13.73 16.55
N HIS A 46 14.59 14.80 16.93
CA HIS A 46 14.83 16.12 16.35
C HIS A 46 16.30 16.55 16.49
N TRP A 47 16.93 16.21 17.61
CA TRP A 47 18.36 16.45 17.85
C TRP A 47 19.26 15.42 17.16
N ALA A 48 18.88 14.15 17.16
CA ALA A 48 19.63 13.07 16.52
C ALA A 48 19.65 13.19 14.99
N PHE A 49 18.56 13.66 14.39
CA PHE A 49 18.44 13.91 12.95
C PHE A 49 19.43 14.99 12.47
N LEU A 50 19.65 16.03 13.27
CA LEU A 50 20.61 17.10 12.94
C LEU A 50 22.07 16.61 12.94
N TYR A 51 22.39 15.55 13.69
CA TYR A 51 23.75 15.06 13.85
C TYR A 51 24.02 13.70 13.21
N GLU A 52 23.00 13.10 12.53
CA GLU A 52 23.10 11.79 11.84
C GLU A 52 23.97 10.81 12.64
N ILE A 53 23.53 10.42 13.84
CA ILE A 53 24.30 9.52 14.71
C ILE A 53 24.66 8.29 13.91
N PRO A 54 25.95 8.03 13.60
CA PRO A 54 26.37 6.82 12.92
C PRO A 54 25.90 5.62 13.71
N GLY A 55 25.41 4.58 13.03
CA GLY A 55 25.05 3.34 13.71
C GLY A 55 26.25 2.86 14.53
N ILE A 56 26.10 2.83 15.87
CA ILE A 56 27.12 2.29 16.74
C ILE A 56 27.30 0.83 16.31
N CYS A 57 28.49 0.44 15.90
CA CYS A 57 28.83 -0.93 15.50
C CYS A 57 28.86 -1.87 16.73
N ILE A 58 27.72 -2.00 17.40
CA ILE A 58 27.50 -3.05 18.40
C ILE A 58 26.97 -4.26 17.63
N GLU A 59 27.48 -5.44 17.95
CA GLU A 59 26.94 -6.69 17.41
C GLU A 59 25.44 -6.78 17.74
N LYS A 60 24.61 -6.65 16.70
CA LYS A 60 23.16 -6.57 16.85
C LYS A 60 22.61 -7.98 17.04
N LYS A 61 22.25 -8.34 18.28
CA LYS A 61 21.78 -9.70 18.63
C LYS A 61 20.31 -9.95 18.34
N ASN A 62 19.52 -8.89 18.10
CA ASN A 62 18.08 -8.96 17.88
C ASN A 62 17.70 -8.15 16.67
N ALA A 63 16.66 -8.59 15.98
CA ALA A 63 16.09 -7.90 14.84
C ALA A 63 14.73 -7.24 15.19
N VAL A 64 14.42 -6.12 14.55
CA VAL A 64 13.11 -5.48 14.61
C VAL A 64 12.59 -5.24 13.19
N LEU A 65 11.34 -5.64 12.93
CA LEU A 65 10.65 -5.33 11.70
C LEU A 65 9.84 -4.04 11.91
N MET A 66 10.02 -3.07 11.04
CA MET A 66 9.45 -1.74 11.13
C MET A 66 8.85 -1.28 9.81
N PHE A 67 7.67 -0.65 9.86
CA PHE A 67 6.91 -0.18 8.72
C PHE A 67 7.31 1.26 8.40
N VAL A 68 7.91 1.48 7.24
CA VAL A 68 8.58 2.75 6.92
C VAL A 68 8.23 3.27 5.54
N GLU A 69 8.43 4.58 5.37
CA GLU A 69 8.53 5.23 4.08
C GLU A 69 9.92 5.83 3.93
N PRO A 70 10.50 5.87 2.72
CA PRO A 70 11.85 6.43 2.51
C PRO A 70 12.00 7.88 2.97
N VAL A 71 10.93 8.67 2.85
CA VAL A 71 10.94 10.08 3.29
C VAL A 71 11.24 10.22 4.77
N SER A 72 10.77 9.30 5.60
CA SER A 72 10.86 9.33 7.07
C SER A 72 11.66 8.18 7.67
N ILE A 73 12.36 7.36 6.88
CA ILE A 73 12.99 6.11 7.34
C ILE A 73 13.88 6.29 8.56
N THR A 74 14.72 7.34 8.61
CA THR A 74 15.59 7.60 9.76
C THR A 74 14.77 7.95 11.01
N PHE A 75 13.70 8.73 10.84
CA PHE A 75 12.78 9.06 11.92
C PHE A 75 11.99 7.84 12.41
N ASP A 76 11.43 7.07 11.48
CA ASP A 76 10.59 5.92 11.81
C ASP A 76 11.40 4.84 12.54
N THR A 77 12.65 4.65 12.17
CA THR A 77 13.51 3.57 12.70
C THR A 77 14.33 3.98 13.93
N PHE A 78 14.35 5.27 14.30
CA PHE A 78 15.03 5.74 15.54
C PHE A 78 14.27 5.29 16.79
N PRO A 79 14.95 4.82 17.87
CA PRO A 79 16.39 4.61 18.02
C PRO A 79 16.85 3.18 17.64
N TYR A 80 15.99 2.36 17.08
CA TYR A 80 16.25 0.93 16.87
C TYR A 80 17.43 0.66 15.95
N TYR A 81 17.64 1.46 14.90
CA TYR A 81 18.80 1.29 14.02
C TYR A 81 20.16 1.38 14.73
N ALA A 82 20.23 2.04 15.90
CA ALA A 82 21.45 2.14 16.69
C ALA A 82 21.75 0.86 17.51
N THR A 83 20.71 0.07 17.84
CA THR A 83 20.84 -1.04 18.80
C THR A 83 20.38 -2.39 18.25
N HIS A 84 19.59 -2.41 17.18
CA HIS A 84 18.99 -3.60 16.59
C HIS A 84 19.29 -3.66 15.10
N GLU A 85 19.24 -4.87 14.53
CA GLU A 85 19.08 -5.03 13.09
C GLU A 85 17.66 -4.59 12.72
N VAL A 86 17.54 -3.57 11.87
CA VAL A 86 16.23 -3.12 11.37
C VAL A 86 15.93 -3.84 10.07
N ILE A 87 14.77 -4.50 10.01
CA ILE A 87 14.17 -5.05 8.81
C ILE A 87 13.09 -4.06 8.37
N PRO A 88 13.40 -3.14 7.44
CA PRO A 88 12.41 -2.18 6.99
C PRO A 88 11.38 -2.87 6.07
N PHE A 89 10.11 -2.66 6.36
CA PHE A 89 9.01 -2.96 5.46
C PHE A 89 8.62 -1.63 4.81
N ILE A 90 8.88 -1.49 3.51
CA ILE A 90 9.01 -0.22 2.80
C ILE A 90 7.81 0.00 1.89
N TRP A 91 7.15 1.15 2.06
CA TRP A 91 6.14 1.72 1.17
C TRP A 91 6.71 2.89 0.38
N ASP A 92 6.19 3.14 -0.82
CA ASP A 92 6.45 4.35 -1.60
C ASP A 92 7.95 4.67 -1.82
N CYS A 93 8.75 3.65 -2.18
CA CYS A 93 10.17 3.82 -2.50
C CYS A 93 10.37 4.34 -3.94
N TRP A 94 9.80 5.50 -4.24
CA TRP A 94 9.88 6.11 -5.57
C TRP A 94 11.31 6.39 -6.01
N PRO A 95 11.58 6.51 -7.33
CA PRO A 95 12.95 6.70 -7.86
C PRO A 95 13.74 7.83 -7.21
N CYS A 96 13.08 8.91 -6.82
CA CYS A 96 13.73 10.03 -6.11
C CYS A 96 14.31 9.64 -4.73
N TYR A 97 13.98 8.47 -4.19
CA TYR A 97 14.48 7.97 -2.91
C TYR A 97 15.52 6.86 -3.02
N TYR A 98 15.84 6.35 -4.21
CA TYR A 98 16.74 5.22 -4.34
C TYR A 98 18.13 5.48 -3.75
N ASP A 99 18.72 6.64 -4.03
CA ASP A 99 20.04 7.01 -3.48
C ASP A 99 20.00 7.14 -1.95
N LYS A 100 18.92 7.71 -1.41
CA LYS A 100 18.71 7.81 0.03
C LYS A 100 18.59 6.42 0.68
N MET A 101 17.84 5.51 0.07
CA MET A 101 17.67 4.16 0.59
C MET A 101 18.96 3.35 0.51
N GLU A 102 19.71 3.44 -0.59
CA GLU A 102 21.02 2.82 -0.74
C GLU A 102 21.99 3.31 0.34
N ALA A 103 22.08 4.62 0.54
CA ALA A 103 22.91 5.23 1.59
C ALA A 103 22.49 4.76 2.99
N TRP A 104 21.17 4.66 3.24
CA TRP A 104 20.64 4.19 4.52
C TRP A 104 20.98 2.71 4.77
N PHE A 105 20.80 1.83 3.77
CA PHE A 105 21.14 0.42 3.87
C PHE A 105 22.62 0.20 4.15
N ASN A 106 23.49 0.91 3.45
CA ASN A 106 24.94 0.82 3.61
C ASN A 106 25.37 1.33 5.00
N ARG A 107 24.84 2.48 5.44
CA ARG A 107 25.16 3.10 6.75
C ARG A 107 24.76 2.20 7.91
N HIS A 108 23.55 1.64 7.86
CA HIS A 108 23.02 0.85 8.97
C HIS A 108 23.28 -0.66 8.83
N LYS A 109 24.04 -1.08 7.80
CA LYS A 109 24.37 -2.49 7.51
C LYS A 109 23.11 -3.35 7.47
N THR A 110 22.11 -2.90 6.73
CA THR A 110 20.85 -3.61 6.56
C THR A 110 21.10 -4.88 5.73
N HIS A 111 20.68 -6.03 6.23
CA HIS A 111 20.82 -7.32 5.54
C HIS A 111 19.53 -7.83 4.94
N THR A 112 18.40 -7.29 5.37
CA THR A 112 17.07 -7.78 5.02
C THR A 112 16.09 -6.62 4.88
N ALA A 113 15.28 -6.60 3.81
CA ALA A 113 14.26 -5.60 3.59
C ALA A 113 13.01 -6.21 2.90
N ILE A 114 11.85 -5.61 3.12
CA ILE A 114 10.59 -6.00 2.47
C ILE A 114 10.06 -4.78 1.73
N PHE A 115 9.61 -4.96 0.49
CA PHE A 115 9.07 -3.90 -0.35
C PHE A 115 7.63 -4.20 -0.76
N THR A 116 6.78 -3.19 -0.78
CA THR A 116 5.42 -3.31 -1.29
C THR A 116 5.37 -3.32 -2.82
N SER A 117 6.33 -2.72 -3.50
CA SER A 117 6.45 -2.71 -4.96
C SER A 117 7.57 -3.62 -5.45
N ARG A 118 7.26 -4.43 -6.47
CA ARG A 118 8.23 -5.31 -7.14
C ARG A 118 9.25 -4.51 -7.93
N MET A 119 8.81 -3.51 -8.68
CA MET A 119 9.70 -2.69 -9.51
C MET A 119 10.73 -1.95 -8.66
N GLU A 120 10.30 -1.38 -7.54
CA GLU A 120 11.19 -0.71 -6.57
C GLU A 120 12.18 -1.70 -5.95
N MET A 121 11.70 -2.89 -5.55
CA MET A 121 12.54 -3.96 -5.01
C MET A 121 13.61 -4.42 -6.02
N GLU A 122 13.22 -4.66 -7.28
CA GLU A 122 14.15 -5.12 -8.31
C GLU A 122 15.23 -4.08 -8.61
N GLU A 123 14.90 -2.79 -8.58
CA GLU A 123 15.89 -1.73 -8.71
C GLU A 123 16.82 -1.68 -7.49
N MET A 124 16.29 -1.77 -6.29
CA MET A 124 17.10 -1.78 -5.08
C MET A 124 17.98 -3.03 -4.96
N LYS A 125 17.57 -4.17 -5.49
CA LYS A 125 18.43 -5.36 -5.59
C LYS A 125 19.68 -5.14 -6.43
N LYS A 126 19.57 -4.38 -7.52
CA LYS A 126 20.74 -4.04 -8.36
C LYS A 126 21.70 -3.13 -7.61
N ARG A 127 21.19 -2.16 -6.86
CA ARG A 127 21.98 -1.20 -6.08
C ARG A 127 22.59 -1.79 -4.81
N CYS A 128 21.86 -2.68 -4.16
CA CYS A 128 22.22 -3.26 -2.87
C CYS A 128 22.14 -4.81 -2.90
N PRO A 129 23.00 -5.50 -3.72
CA PRO A 129 22.91 -6.95 -3.91
C PRO A 129 23.19 -7.75 -2.64
N GLN A 130 23.80 -7.13 -1.63
CA GLN A 130 24.07 -7.73 -0.31
C GLN A 130 22.84 -7.82 0.60
N VAL A 131 21.73 -7.12 0.24
CA VAL A 131 20.50 -7.10 1.02
C VAL A 131 19.54 -8.18 0.49
N LYS A 132 19.09 -9.07 1.35
CA LYS A 132 18.01 -10.02 1.02
C LYS A 132 16.68 -9.27 0.98
N MET A 133 16.00 -9.31 -0.15
CA MET A 133 14.77 -8.54 -0.34
C MET A 133 13.59 -9.45 -0.68
N PHE A 134 12.43 -9.11 -0.13
CA PHE A 134 11.17 -9.80 -0.34
C PHE A 134 10.12 -8.83 -0.87
N TRP A 135 9.40 -9.25 -1.91
CA TRP A 135 8.25 -8.52 -2.39
C TRP A 135 6.97 -8.97 -1.66
N CYS A 136 6.33 -8.05 -0.98
CA CYS A 136 5.05 -8.26 -0.33
C CYS A 136 4.10 -7.16 -0.77
N PRO A 137 3.31 -7.35 -1.84
CA PRO A 137 2.41 -6.32 -2.36
C PRO A 137 1.39 -5.88 -1.32
N GLU A 138 0.94 -4.63 -1.43
CA GLU A 138 -0.09 -4.09 -0.56
C GLU A 138 -1.33 -4.96 -0.54
N ALA A 139 -2.00 -4.93 0.60
CA ALA A 139 -3.21 -5.69 0.89
C ALA A 139 -4.13 -4.87 1.81
N VAL A 140 -5.26 -5.42 2.19
CA VAL A 140 -6.26 -4.75 3.02
C VAL A 140 -6.76 -5.66 4.15
N ASP A 141 -7.47 -5.08 5.13
CA ASP A 141 -8.20 -5.83 6.13
C ASP A 141 -9.63 -6.07 5.67
N ARG A 142 -10.04 -7.33 5.67
CA ARG A 142 -11.40 -7.73 5.30
C ARG A 142 -12.47 -7.07 6.17
N SER A 143 -12.20 -6.89 7.46
CA SER A 143 -13.21 -6.47 8.45
C SER A 143 -13.74 -5.05 8.20
N ILE A 144 -12.99 -4.24 7.45
CA ILE A 144 -13.29 -2.83 7.20
C ILE A 144 -14.33 -2.68 6.07
N TYR A 145 -14.23 -3.53 5.02
CA TYR A 145 -14.99 -3.32 3.78
C TYR A 145 -16.26 -4.15 3.73
N LYS A 146 -17.39 -3.47 3.52
CA LYS A 146 -18.70 -4.09 3.36
C LYS A 146 -18.86 -4.64 1.94
N GLU A 147 -19.61 -5.72 1.82
CA GLU A 147 -19.91 -6.33 0.51
C GLU A 147 -20.70 -5.39 -0.43
N GLY A 148 -21.50 -4.52 0.15
CA GLY A 148 -22.38 -3.62 -0.60
C GLY A 148 -23.59 -4.32 -1.22
N LYS A 149 -24.52 -3.52 -1.76
CA LYS A 149 -25.69 -3.97 -2.49
C LYS A 149 -25.29 -4.49 -3.89
N PRO A 150 -26.18 -5.22 -4.59
CA PRO A 150 -26.02 -5.45 -6.04
C PRO A 150 -25.83 -4.13 -6.80
N LEU A 151 -25.06 -4.14 -7.87
CA LEU A 151 -24.66 -2.91 -8.60
C LEU A 151 -25.84 -2.04 -9.02
N ASN A 152 -26.93 -2.64 -9.52
CA ASN A 152 -28.13 -1.93 -9.95
C ASN A 152 -28.96 -1.33 -8.80
N LYS A 153 -28.63 -1.64 -7.55
CA LYS A 153 -29.30 -1.10 -6.33
C LYS A 153 -28.47 -0.02 -5.62
N ARG A 154 -27.33 0.37 -6.20
CA ARG A 154 -26.43 1.37 -5.63
C ARG A 154 -26.78 2.78 -6.13
N ASN A 155 -26.63 3.77 -5.25
CA ASN A 155 -27.03 5.15 -5.54
C ASN A 155 -25.89 5.98 -6.13
N ILE A 156 -24.63 5.71 -5.76
CA ILE A 156 -23.46 6.43 -6.26
C ILE A 156 -23.02 5.77 -7.57
N ASN A 157 -23.08 6.52 -8.67
CA ASN A 157 -22.67 6.01 -9.97
C ASN A 157 -21.16 5.88 -10.08
N LEU A 158 -20.43 6.92 -9.60
CA LEU A 158 -18.97 6.95 -9.58
C LEU A 158 -18.49 7.50 -8.25
N LEU A 159 -17.60 6.76 -7.58
CA LEU A 159 -16.87 7.20 -6.39
C LEU A 159 -15.39 7.36 -6.72
N GLU A 160 -14.87 8.57 -6.59
CA GLU A 160 -13.42 8.81 -6.60
C GLU A 160 -12.93 9.01 -5.17
N PHE A 161 -11.93 8.22 -4.76
CA PHE A 161 -11.31 8.32 -3.45
C PHE A 161 -9.78 8.17 -3.55
N GLY A 162 -9.08 8.69 -2.57
CA GLY A 162 -7.63 8.76 -2.55
C GLY A 162 -7.11 9.91 -3.41
N ARG A 163 -6.28 9.66 -4.41
CA ARG A 163 -5.71 10.70 -5.27
C ARG A 163 -6.70 11.18 -6.32
N SER A 164 -6.66 12.48 -6.62
CA SER A 164 -7.44 13.05 -7.73
C SER A 164 -6.95 12.48 -9.08
N ASN A 165 -7.91 12.13 -9.92
CA ASN A 165 -7.67 11.66 -11.29
C ASN A 165 -7.89 12.78 -12.34
N GLU A 166 -8.24 14.00 -11.93
CA GLU A 166 -8.60 15.11 -12.83
C GLU A 166 -7.51 15.42 -13.87
N ARG A 167 -6.24 15.28 -13.50
CA ARG A 167 -5.11 15.46 -14.43
C ARG A 167 -5.21 14.55 -15.66
N VAL A 168 -5.64 13.32 -15.47
CA VAL A 168 -5.74 12.30 -16.53
C VAL A 168 -7.09 12.40 -17.23
N LEU A 169 -8.17 12.46 -16.47
CA LEU A 169 -9.54 12.33 -16.96
C LEU A 169 -10.17 13.65 -17.37
N GLY A 170 -9.70 14.79 -16.79
CA GLY A 170 -10.38 16.07 -16.87
C GLY A 170 -11.67 16.07 -16.05
N LYS A 171 -12.52 17.08 -16.30
CA LYS A 171 -13.82 17.18 -15.65
C LYS A 171 -14.79 16.15 -16.22
N MET A 172 -15.31 15.28 -15.37
CA MET A 172 -16.34 14.32 -15.73
C MET A 172 -17.73 14.86 -15.40
N SER A 173 -18.69 14.66 -16.31
CA SER A 173 -20.08 15.07 -16.12
C SER A 173 -20.98 13.84 -15.93
N ILE A 174 -20.82 13.18 -14.78
CA ILE A 174 -21.55 11.95 -14.44
C ILE A 174 -22.52 12.28 -13.30
N ALA A 175 -23.78 11.89 -13.46
CA ALA A 175 -24.78 12.03 -12.41
C ALA A 175 -24.39 11.18 -11.19
N ASN A 176 -24.65 11.67 -9.96
CA ASN A 176 -24.29 11.01 -8.72
C ASN A 176 -22.79 10.63 -8.66
N HIS A 177 -21.93 11.50 -9.15
CA HIS A 177 -20.48 11.42 -9.00
C HIS A 177 -20.09 12.01 -7.64
N VAL A 178 -19.36 11.24 -6.86
CA VAL A 178 -18.86 11.63 -5.53
C VAL A 178 -17.35 11.58 -5.56
N CYS A 179 -16.71 12.66 -5.14
CA CYS A 179 -15.27 12.74 -4.94
C CYS A 179 -15.00 12.99 -3.45
N THR A 180 -14.21 12.13 -2.82
CA THR A 180 -13.87 12.22 -1.39
C THR A 180 -12.65 13.09 -1.13
N TYR A 181 -12.02 13.62 -2.17
CA TYR A 181 -10.79 14.39 -2.07
C TYR A 181 -10.97 15.76 -2.72
N VAL A 182 -10.99 16.81 -1.90
CA VAL A 182 -11.13 18.20 -2.33
C VAL A 182 -10.03 19.02 -1.66
N ASP A 183 -9.27 19.80 -2.44
CA ASP A 183 -8.21 20.70 -1.97
C ASP A 183 -7.21 20.04 -0.99
N GLY A 184 -6.89 18.77 -1.22
CA GLY A 184 -5.95 18.01 -0.40
C GLY A 184 -6.53 17.43 0.89
N SER A 185 -7.83 17.52 1.10
CA SER A 185 -8.53 17.01 2.29
C SER A 185 -9.58 15.96 1.95
N PHE A 186 -9.73 14.96 2.81
CA PHE A 186 -10.87 14.04 2.72
C PHE A 186 -12.14 14.73 3.20
N ILE A 187 -13.24 14.55 2.46
CA ILE A 187 -14.57 15.06 2.82
C ILE A 187 -15.44 14.05 3.56
N TYR A 188 -15.01 12.78 3.62
CA TYR A 188 -15.65 11.73 4.41
C TYR A 188 -14.78 11.31 5.60
N SER A 189 -15.43 10.96 6.71
CA SER A 189 -14.80 10.12 7.72
C SER A 189 -14.51 8.72 7.14
N ASN A 190 -13.69 7.93 7.83
CA ASN A 190 -13.40 6.56 7.37
C ASN A 190 -14.67 5.72 7.26
N GLU A 191 -15.57 5.82 8.25
CA GLU A 191 -16.84 5.10 8.28
C GLU A 191 -17.73 5.50 7.11
N GLU A 192 -17.88 6.80 6.85
CA GLU A 192 -18.66 7.30 5.72
C GLU A 192 -18.06 6.89 4.37
N LEU A 193 -16.71 6.85 4.25
CA LEU A 193 -16.05 6.37 3.06
C LEU A 193 -16.35 4.89 2.81
N TYR A 194 -16.28 4.05 3.83
CA TYR A 194 -16.58 2.61 3.69
C TYR A 194 -18.06 2.35 3.36
N GLU A 195 -18.98 3.16 3.90
CA GLU A 195 -20.40 3.11 3.50
C GLU A 195 -20.57 3.53 2.04
N ALA A 196 -19.93 4.63 1.62
CA ALA A 196 -19.99 5.10 0.23
C ALA A 196 -19.42 4.06 -0.75
N MET A 197 -18.33 3.37 -0.39
CA MET A 197 -17.79 2.26 -1.19
C MET A 197 -18.82 1.13 -1.39
N GLY A 198 -19.57 0.79 -0.34
CA GLY A 198 -20.65 -0.22 -0.41
C GLY A 198 -21.87 0.21 -1.24
N ASP A 199 -22.05 1.51 -1.51
CA ASP A 199 -23.16 2.09 -2.28
C ASP A 199 -22.72 2.66 -3.66
N ALA A 200 -21.42 2.56 -4.01
CA ALA A 200 -20.89 3.01 -5.30
C ALA A 200 -20.86 1.87 -6.33
N LYS A 201 -21.33 2.15 -7.55
CA LYS A 201 -21.32 1.22 -8.67
C LYS A 201 -19.91 0.98 -9.19
N MET A 202 -19.16 2.07 -9.37
CA MET A 202 -17.80 2.01 -9.90
C MET A 202 -16.87 3.00 -9.22
N THR A 203 -15.59 2.76 -9.43
CA THR A 203 -14.51 3.66 -9.05
C THR A 203 -13.43 3.72 -10.13
N ILE A 204 -12.63 4.78 -10.12
CA ILE A 204 -11.48 4.91 -11.03
C ILE A 204 -10.19 4.68 -10.24
N CYS A 205 -9.43 3.69 -10.70
CA CYS A 205 -8.10 3.39 -10.16
C CYS A 205 -7.03 3.59 -11.23
N LEU A 206 -6.15 4.56 -11.00
CA LEU A 206 -4.99 4.83 -11.85
C LEU A 206 -3.71 4.71 -11.02
N PRO A 207 -2.64 4.11 -11.57
CA PRO A 207 -1.33 4.08 -10.91
C PRO A 207 -0.72 5.49 -10.85
N LYS A 208 0.22 5.67 -9.94
CA LYS A 208 0.91 6.95 -9.74
C LYS A 208 1.72 7.37 -10.98
N SER A 209 2.19 6.42 -11.78
CA SER A 209 2.85 6.67 -13.06
C SER A 209 2.01 7.51 -14.02
N MET A 210 0.68 7.37 -13.98
CA MET A 210 -0.25 8.15 -14.80
C MET A 210 -0.64 9.46 -14.14
N THR A 211 -0.90 9.46 -12.83
CA THR A 211 -1.39 10.65 -12.10
C THR A 211 -0.26 11.61 -11.70
N HIS A 212 0.93 11.10 -11.39
CA HIS A 212 2.11 11.86 -10.97
C HIS A 212 3.38 11.30 -11.62
N PRO A 213 3.51 11.39 -12.97
CA PRO A 213 4.60 10.76 -13.71
C PRO A 213 5.98 11.29 -13.30
N ASP A 214 6.08 12.56 -12.89
CA ASP A 214 7.32 13.18 -12.44
C ASP A 214 7.89 12.51 -11.18
N VAL A 215 7.02 12.01 -10.29
CA VAL A 215 7.41 11.31 -9.06
C VAL A 215 7.65 9.83 -9.32
N ALA A 216 6.73 9.20 -10.05
CA ALA A 216 6.76 7.76 -10.28
C ALA A 216 7.79 7.32 -11.32
N GLN A 217 8.12 8.18 -12.29
CA GLN A 217 9.13 7.91 -13.35
C GLN A 217 8.97 6.53 -14.00
N GLY A 218 7.72 6.16 -14.32
CA GLY A 218 7.36 4.88 -14.92
C GLY A 218 7.20 3.71 -13.94
N VAL A 219 7.44 3.89 -12.64
CA VAL A 219 7.18 2.85 -11.64
C VAL A 219 5.69 2.72 -11.41
N GLU A 220 5.17 1.51 -11.59
CA GLU A 220 3.79 1.13 -11.29
C GLU A 220 3.75 0.20 -10.09
N THR A 221 2.82 0.47 -9.17
CA THR A 221 2.67 -0.30 -7.95
C THR A 221 1.22 -0.73 -7.75
N LEU A 222 1.04 -1.93 -7.22
CA LEU A 222 -0.24 -2.40 -6.72
C LEU A 222 -0.56 -1.70 -5.40
N THR A 223 -1.55 -0.79 -5.41
CA THR A 223 -1.99 -0.07 -4.21
C THR A 223 -3.24 -0.70 -3.58
N GLN A 224 -3.49 -0.40 -2.31
CA GLN A 224 -4.65 -0.89 -1.56
C GLN A 224 -5.99 -0.60 -2.25
N ARG A 225 -6.11 0.53 -2.96
CA ARG A 225 -7.36 0.95 -3.62
C ARG A 225 -7.99 -0.11 -4.54
N TYR A 226 -7.18 -0.92 -5.21
CA TYR A 226 -7.71 -2.02 -6.03
C TYR A 226 -8.39 -3.07 -5.17
N TRP A 227 -7.78 -3.46 -4.05
CA TRP A 227 -8.36 -4.43 -3.13
C TRP A 227 -9.58 -3.88 -2.38
N GLU A 228 -9.55 -2.62 -1.98
CA GLU A 228 -10.68 -1.90 -1.38
C GLU A 228 -11.89 -1.91 -2.29
N ALA A 229 -11.68 -1.57 -3.56
CA ALA A 229 -12.73 -1.59 -4.58
C ALA A 229 -13.27 -3.01 -4.83
N MET A 230 -12.39 -4.00 -4.95
CA MET A 230 -12.78 -5.40 -5.15
C MET A 230 -13.58 -5.94 -3.97
N LEU A 231 -13.13 -5.69 -2.72
CA LEU A 231 -13.87 -6.13 -1.52
C LEU A 231 -15.23 -5.49 -1.39
N SER A 232 -15.38 -4.23 -1.79
CA SER A 232 -16.64 -3.50 -1.79
C SER A 232 -17.54 -3.81 -3.00
N ARG A 233 -17.10 -4.72 -3.90
CA ARG A 233 -17.79 -5.10 -5.14
C ARG A 233 -18.05 -3.88 -6.05
N MET A 234 -17.16 -2.90 -6.06
CA MET A 234 -17.19 -1.82 -7.05
C MET A 234 -16.57 -2.30 -8.35
N LEU A 235 -17.14 -1.88 -9.46
CA LEU A 235 -16.51 -2.05 -10.76
C LEU A 235 -15.31 -1.10 -10.85
N ILE A 236 -14.14 -1.64 -11.17
CA ILE A 236 -12.92 -0.85 -11.31
C ILE A 236 -12.73 -0.49 -12.77
N VAL A 237 -12.66 0.80 -13.04
CA VAL A 237 -12.30 1.36 -14.34
C VAL A 237 -10.97 2.09 -14.19
N GLY A 238 -10.07 2.00 -15.16
CA GLY A 238 -8.79 2.68 -15.02
C GLY A 238 -7.65 1.98 -15.72
N HIS A 239 -6.57 1.70 -15.00
CA HIS A 239 -5.44 0.93 -15.48
C HIS A 239 -4.98 -0.05 -14.42
N ALA A 240 -4.73 -1.30 -14.82
CA ALA A 240 -4.23 -2.34 -13.93
C ALA A 240 -2.69 -2.40 -13.95
N PRO A 241 -2.01 -2.11 -12.82
CA PRO A 241 -0.57 -2.37 -12.73
C PRO A 241 -0.27 -3.85 -13.00
N LYS A 242 0.87 -4.12 -13.66
CA LYS A 242 1.28 -5.51 -13.94
C LYS A 242 1.31 -6.38 -12.67
N GLU A 243 1.70 -5.82 -11.53
CA GLU A 243 1.68 -6.52 -10.23
C GLU A 243 0.29 -7.02 -9.86
N LEU A 244 -0.76 -6.24 -10.12
CA LEU A 244 -2.15 -6.64 -9.85
C LEU A 244 -2.56 -7.81 -10.74
N ILE A 245 -2.28 -7.72 -12.04
CA ILE A 245 -2.58 -8.78 -13.01
C ILE A 245 -1.86 -10.07 -12.63
N ASP A 246 -0.56 -9.99 -12.30
CA ASP A 246 0.24 -11.15 -11.91
C ASP A 246 -0.30 -11.82 -10.63
N VAL A 247 -0.73 -11.03 -9.65
CA VAL A 247 -1.30 -11.55 -8.40
C VAL A 247 -2.69 -12.15 -8.63
N CYS A 248 -3.54 -11.47 -9.38
CA CYS A 248 -4.91 -11.96 -9.66
C CYS A 248 -4.90 -13.17 -10.61
N GLY A 249 -4.00 -13.19 -11.59
CA GLY A 249 -3.97 -14.15 -12.68
C GLY A 249 -4.86 -13.75 -13.87
N TYR A 250 -5.45 -12.56 -13.81
CA TYR A 250 -6.27 -11.92 -14.87
C TYR A 250 -6.29 -10.41 -14.62
N ASN A 251 -6.82 -9.62 -15.58
CA ASN A 251 -7.03 -8.19 -15.37
C ASN A 251 -8.37 -7.92 -14.66
N PRO A 252 -8.38 -7.43 -13.39
CA PRO A 252 -9.60 -7.11 -12.66
C PRO A 252 -10.13 -5.70 -12.92
N VAL A 253 -9.56 -4.97 -13.88
CA VAL A 253 -9.87 -3.58 -14.21
C VAL A 253 -10.40 -3.50 -15.64
N LEU A 254 -11.43 -2.73 -15.88
CA LEU A 254 -11.81 -2.32 -17.21
C LEU A 254 -10.91 -1.18 -17.64
N GLU A 255 -10.02 -1.44 -18.59
CA GLU A 255 -9.05 -0.44 -19.07
C GLU A 255 -9.77 0.75 -19.72
N LEU A 256 -9.31 1.97 -19.37
CA LEU A 256 -9.83 3.19 -19.99
C LEU A 256 -9.40 3.26 -21.47
N PRO A 257 -10.22 3.91 -22.31
CA PRO A 257 -9.80 4.26 -23.66
C PRO A 257 -8.56 5.18 -23.65
N ASP A 258 -7.69 5.02 -24.63
CA ASP A 258 -6.50 5.87 -24.79
C ASP A 258 -6.88 7.34 -25.05
N LYS A 259 -7.99 7.57 -25.74
CA LYS A 259 -8.47 8.90 -26.06
C LYS A 259 -9.36 9.46 -24.98
N LYS A 260 -8.95 10.58 -24.44
CA LYS A 260 -9.65 11.26 -23.35
C LYS A 260 -11.10 11.61 -23.68
N GLU A 261 -11.39 11.94 -24.93
CA GLU A 261 -12.73 12.27 -25.43
C GLU A 261 -13.70 11.08 -25.37
N GLU A 262 -13.19 9.86 -25.41
CA GLU A 262 -13.99 8.63 -25.40
C GLU A 262 -14.34 8.19 -23.98
N ILE A 263 -13.63 8.69 -22.94
CA ILE A 263 -13.78 8.23 -21.53
C ILE A 263 -15.20 8.44 -21.01
N ASN A 264 -15.78 9.62 -21.22
CA ASN A 264 -17.15 9.88 -20.75
C ASN A 264 -18.16 8.94 -21.40
N THR A 265 -18.07 8.74 -22.72
CA THR A 265 -18.95 7.81 -23.45
C THR A 265 -18.78 6.39 -22.94
N PHE A 266 -17.54 5.94 -22.73
CA PHE A 266 -17.22 4.62 -22.19
C PHE A 266 -17.86 4.41 -20.79
N ILE A 267 -17.73 5.39 -19.90
CA ILE A 267 -18.33 5.32 -18.55
C ILE A 267 -19.87 5.33 -18.62
N PHE A 268 -20.45 6.14 -19.50
CA PHE A 268 -21.90 6.15 -19.72
C PHE A 268 -22.42 4.81 -20.22
N ASP A 269 -21.73 4.19 -21.16
CA ASP A 269 -22.09 2.87 -21.69
C ASP A 269 -22.07 1.81 -20.59
N ILE A 270 -21.00 1.76 -19.78
CA ILE A 270 -20.92 0.86 -18.63
C ILE A 270 -22.09 1.09 -17.65
N LEU A 271 -22.39 2.35 -17.32
CA LEU A 271 -23.47 2.67 -16.38
C LEU A 271 -24.84 2.27 -16.92
N SER A 272 -25.04 2.33 -18.24
CA SER A 272 -26.29 1.93 -18.90
C SER A 272 -26.54 0.42 -18.84
N HIS A 273 -25.48 -0.37 -18.67
CA HIS A 273 -25.50 -1.83 -18.64
C HIS A 273 -24.85 -2.37 -17.35
N ILE A 274 -24.94 -1.63 -16.26
CA ILE A 274 -24.16 -1.90 -15.02
C ILE A 274 -24.46 -3.28 -14.41
N GLU A 275 -25.67 -3.80 -14.59
CA GLU A 275 -26.06 -5.13 -14.13
C GLU A 275 -25.28 -6.27 -14.80
N ASP A 276 -24.82 -6.09 -16.03
CA ASP A 276 -24.05 -7.10 -16.77
C ASP A 276 -22.70 -7.37 -16.11
N TYR A 277 -22.20 -6.42 -15.32
CA TYR A 277 -20.93 -6.54 -14.61
C TYR A 277 -21.05 -7.17 -13.21
N GLN A 278 -22.25 -7.57 -12.77
CA GLN A 278 -22.43 -8.12 -11.42
C GLN A 278 -21.55 -9.36 -11.18
N ASN A 279 -21.54 -10.31 -12.09
CA ASN A 279 -20.71 -11.51 -11.96
C ASN A 279 -19.21 -11.19 -11.96
N TYR A 280 -18.79 -10.17 -12.68
CA TYR A 280 -17.40 -9.73 -12.73
C TYR A 280 -16.95 -9.15 -11.39
N VAL A 281 -17.74 -8.27 -10.77
CA VAL A 281 -17.38 -7.71 -9.44
C VAL A 281 -17.48 -8.77 -8.33
N ASP A 282 -18.36 -9.76 -8.45
CA ASP A 282 -18.44 -10.87 -7.52
C ASP A 282 -17.20 -11.76 -7.61
N PHE A 283 -16.73 -12.05 -8.81
CA PHE A 283 -15.48 -12.78 -9.02
C PHE A 283 -14.26 -12.00 -8.52
N ASN A 284 -14.19 -10.69 -8.80
CA ASN A 284 -13.15 -9.81 -8.27
C ASN A 284 -13.11 -9.84 -6.74
N ARG A 285 -14.28 -9.76 -6.09
CA ARG A 285 -14.37 -9.85 -4.62
C ARG A 285 -13.85 -11.18 -4.09
N GLN A 286 -14.22 -12.29 -4.71
CA GLN A 286 -13.71 -13.60 -4.30
C GLN A 286 -12.17 -13.67 -4.43
N THR A 287 -11.63 -13.15 -5.53
CA THR A 287 -10.17 -13.05 -5.72
C THR A 287 -9.50 -12.19 -4.64
N ALA A 288 -10.12 -11.06 -4.25
CA ALA A 288 -9.58 -10.22 -3.19
C ALA A 288 -9.60 -10.92 -1.82
N LEU A 289 -10.65 -11.69 -1.52
CA LEU A 289 -10.73 -12.49 -0.30
C LEU A 289 -9.65 -13.59 -0.25
N GLU A 290 -9.28 -14.16 -1.39
CA GLU A 290 -8.26 -15.21 -1.47
C GLU A 290 -6.82 -14.68 -1.53
N LYS A 291 -6.61 -13.49 -2.11
CA LYS A 291 -5.26 -13.00 -2.46
C LYS A 291 -4.92 -11.60 -1.94
N GLY A 292 -5.92 -10.77 -1.60
CA GLY A 292 -5.76 -9.35 -1.29
C GLY A 292 -5.70 -9.00 0.20
N LEU A 293 -5.61 -9.97 1.09
CA LEU A 293 -5.68 -9.73 2.53
C LEU A 293 -4.32 -9.74 3.22
N TRP A 294 -4.10 -8.82 4.15
CA TRP A 294 -2.89 -8.79 4.98
C TRP A 294 -2.68 -10.09 5.76
N SER A 295 -3.75 -10.72 6.27
CA SER A 295 -3.67 -12.00 6.96
C SER A 295 -3.08 -13.13 6.10
N ILE A 296 -3.19 -13.04 4.78
CA ILE A 296 -2.59 -14.00 3.83
C ILE A 296 -1.16 -13.60 3.52
N ARG A 297 -0.91 -12.31 3.22
CA ARG A 297 0.43 -11.79 2.89
C ARG A 297 1.42 -12.03 4.02
N MET A 298 1.01 -11.77 5.26
CA MET A 298 1.89 -11.88 6.42
C MET A 298 2.36 -13.30 6.69
N LYS A 299 1.56 -14.32 6.36
CA LYS A 299 2.02 -15.73 6.41
C LYS A 299 3.21 -15.97 5.46
N GLY A 300 3.18 -15.38 4.27
CA GLY A 300 4.29 -15.43 3.32
C GLY A 300 5.55 -14.74 3.84
N VAL A 301 5.39 -13.55 4.43
CA VAL A 301 6.50 -12.81 5.07
C VAL A 301 7.12 -13.62 6.19
N VAL A 302 6.31 -14.17 7.10
CA VAL A 302 6.77 -14.99 8.24
C VAL A 302 7.52 -16.24 7.76
N LYS A 303 6.96 -16.95 6.78
CA LYS A 303 7.61 -18.10 6.17
C LYS A 303 8.98 -17.73 5.61
N TRP A 304 9.06 -16.69 4.79
CA TRP A 304 10.31 -16.23 4.19
C TRP A 304 11.36 -15.80 5.23
N LEU A 305 10.96 -15.06 6.27
CA LEU A 305 11.87 -14.69 7.37
C LEU A 305 12.46 -15.92 8.06
N GLY A 306 11.66 -16.96 8.29
CA GLY A 306 12.13 -18.24 8.82
C GLY A 306 13.13 -18.93 7.89
N GLU A 307 12.87 -18.96 6.57
CA GLU A 307 13.74 -19.55 5.55
C GLU A 307 15.12 -18.88 5.46
N ILE A 308 15.20 -17.57 5.71
CA ILE A 308 16.47 -16.82 5.69
C ILE A 308 17.18 -16.79 7.05
N GLY A 309 16.63 -17.49 8.08
CA GLY A 309 17.32 -17.80 9.34
C GLY A 309 16.92 -16.93 10.54
N TYR A 310 15.81 -16.19 10.47
CA TYR A 310 15.29 -15.51 11.66
C TYR A 310 14.45 -16.46 12.53
N SER A 311 14.54 -16.27 13.84
CA SER A 311 13.69 -16.94 14.82
C SER A 311 12.45 -16.06 15.09
N LEU A 312 11.29 -16.65 14.94
CA LEU A 312 9.99 -16.00 15.09
C LEU A 312 9.51 -16.06 16.54
#